data_8d894f5b20484274f2b4f003e2251a9e
#
_entry.id   8d894f5b20484274f2b4f003e2251a9e
#
_cell.length_a   1.000
_cell.length_b   1.000
_cell.length_c   1.000
_cell.angle_alpha   90.00
_cell.angle_beta   90.00
_cell.angle_gamma   90.00
#
_symmetry.space_group_name_H-M   'P 1'
#
loop_
_entity.id
_entity.type
_entity.pdbx_description
1 polymer ?
#
loop_
_entity_poly.entity_id
_entity_poly.type
_entity_poly.pdbx_seq_one_letter_code
_entity_poly.pdbx_strand_id
1 'polypeptide(L)'
;MLVLVHGGLWDEPVDAGVFWDRPGVTAGLRAAGADVLAPDRAMRAGSWAAEAEHLAAALPDGPQVVLVAGSNGCSAALRLALAAPGRVRSLVLAWPATAGDERLDALIRAAVPEAAGLLAGGVLRGVTDAELAGLRLPVAVLPAAPENPVHRRRTADALLALVPGAVELPGCPEPPHPAFRPEPLIAALTGWTG
;
A
#
# COMPACT_ATOMS: atom_id res chain seq x y z
N MET A 1 -1.71 14.41 -8.90
CA MET A 1 -2.33 14.14 -7.57
C MET A 1 -1.77 12.84 -7.01
N LEU A 2 -1.45 12.83 -5.71
CA LEU A 2 -1.13 11.63 -4.94
C LEU A 2 -2.40 11.13 -4.26
N VAL A 3 -2.65 9.83 -4.31
CA VAL A 3 -3.74 9.17 -3.57
C VAL A 3 -3.12 8.23 -2.56
N LEU A 4 -3.34 8.49 -1.27
CA LEU A 4 -2.77 7.74 -0.16
C LEU A 4 -3.73 6.65 0.29
N VAL A 5 -3.35 5.38 0.11
CA VAL A 5 -4.13 4.20 0.50
C VAL A 5 -3.56 3.65 1.81
N HIS A 6 -4.32 3.77 2.89
CA HIS A 6 -3.86 3.40 4.22
C HIS A 6 -3.74 1.88 4.42
N GLY A 7 -2.89 1.49 5.38
CA GLY A 7 -2.77 0.12 5.86
C GLY A 7 -3.89 -0.26 6.83
N GLY A 8 -3.59 -1.19 7.70
CA GLY A 8 -4.48 -1.72 8.73
C GLY A 8 -5.04 -3.08 8.38
N LEU A 9 -5.31 -3.83 9.42
CA LEU A 9 -6.11 -5.05 9.42
C LEU A 9 -7.43 -4.73 10.12
N TRP A 10 -8.43 -5.53 9.90
CA TRP A 10 -9.82 -5.27 10.28
C TRP A 10 -10.13 -5.39 11.78
N ASP A 11 -9.15 -5.70 12.62
CA ASP A 11 -9.25 -5.84 14.06
C ASP A 11 -9.41 -4.51 14.82
N GLU A 12 -8.80 -3.42 14.29
CA GLU A 12 -9.00 -2.07 14.81
C GLU A 12 -9.34 -1.11 13.67
N PRO A 13 -10.22 -0.13 13.88
CA PRO A 13 -10.55 0.86 12.86
C PRO A 13 -9.33 1.75 12.62
N VAL A 14 -8.58 1.45 11.56
CA VAL A 14 -7.52 2.30 11.04
C VAL A 14 -8.04 2.98 9.79
N ASP A 15 -8.24 4.28 9.87
CA ASP A 15 -8.64 5.14 8.76
C ASP A 15 -7.44 5.92 8.18
N ALA A 16 -7.68 6.69 7.14
CA ALA A 16 -6.66 7.54 6.54
C ALA A 16 -6.15 8.61 7.51
N GLY A 17 -7.01 9.13 8.37
CA GLY A 17 -6.66 10.11 9.39
C GLY A 17 -5.66 9.55 10.40
N VAL A 18 -5.90 8.33 10.89
CA VAL A 18 -4.99 7.65 11.82
C VAL A 18 -3.66 7.31 11.16
N PHE A 19 -3.70 6.84 9.90
CA PHE A 19 -2.51 6.31 9.23
C PHE A 19 -1.66 7.40 8.58
N TRP A 20 -2.27 8.42 7.98
CA TRP A 20 -1.56 9.43 7.20
C TRP A 20 -1.60 10.84 7.80
N ASP A 21 -2.75 11.27 8.36
CA ASP A 21 -2.88 12.65 8.85
C ASP A 21 -2.23 12.84 10.21
N ARG A 22 -2.53 11.94 11.18
CA ARG A 22 -1.97 12.03 12.54
C ARG A 22 -0.45 11.97 12.56
N PRO A 23 0.25 11.13 11.76
CA PRO A 23 1.70 11.16 11.65
C PRO A 23 2.28 12.35 10.89
N GLY A 24 1.45 13.22 10.28
CA GLY A 24 1.87 14.42 9.58
C GLY A 24 2.23 14.23 8.11
N VAL A 25 1.99 13.04 7.53
CA VAL A 25 2.36 12.73 6.12
C VAL A 25 1.56 13.59 5.15
N THR A 26 0.23 13.63 5.28
CA THR A 26 -0.64 14.40 4.40
C THR A 26 -0.31 15.89 4.44
N ALA A 27 -0.13 16.44 5.66
CA ALA A 27 0.22 17.85 5.84
C ALA A 27 1.59 18.18 5.23
N GLY A 28 2.59 17.32 5.44
CA GLY A 28 3.93 17.52 4.89
C GLY A 28 3.97 17.42 3.36
N LEU A 29 3.25 16.49 2.75
CA LEU A 29 3.14 16.39 1.29
C LEU A 29 2.47 17.62 0.69
N ARG A 30 1.38 18.12 1.31
CA ARG A 30 0.71 19.36 0.88
C ARG A 30 1.63 20.58 1.02
N ALA A 31 2.39 20.66 2.12
CA ALA A 31 3.38 21.73 2.31
C ALA A 31 4.51 21.67 1.26
N ALA A 32 4.84 20.48 0.76
CA ALA A 32 5.76 20.28 -0.36
C ALA A 32 5.13 20.56 -1.75
N GLY A 33 3.89 21.04 -1.80
CA GLY A 33 3.19 21.42 -3.04
C GLY A 33 2.45 20.27 -3.73
N ALA A 34 2.34 19.11 -3.10
CA ALA A 34 1.61 17.99 -3.68
C ALA A 34 0.09 18.16 -3.49
N ASP A 35 -0.67 17.83 -4.54
CA ASP A 35 -2.12 17.63 -4.43
C ASP A 35 -2.37 16.22 -3.88
N VAL A 36 -3.05 16.13 -2.72
CA VAL A 36 -3.15 14.88 -1.93
C VAL A 36 -4.61 14.57 -1.59
N LEU A 37 -5.03 13.37 -1.96
CA LEU A 37 -6.28 12.73 -1.55
C LEU A 37 -5.94 11.50 -0.68
N ALA A 38 -6.60 11.33 0.44
CA ALA A 38 -6.44 10.19 1.32
C ALA A 38 -7.82 9.60 1.66
N PRO A 39 -8.38 8.75 0.80
CA PRO A 39 -9.68 8.13 1.05
C PRO A 39 -9.56 7.02 2.09
N ASP A 40 -10.63 6.82 2.84
CA ASP A 40 -10.74 5.64 3.67
C ASP A 40 -10.96 4.40 2.80
N ARG A 41 -10.36 3.28 3.19
CA ARG A 41 -10.63 1.97 2.60
C ARG A 41 -11.97 1.44 3.08
N ALA A 42 -12.57 0.55 2.29
CA ALA A 42 -13.80 -0.12 2.69
C ALA A 42 -13.58 -0.93 3.97
N MET A 43 -14.33 -0.60 5.02
CA MET A 43 -14.30 -1.41 6.24
C MET A 43 -14.85 -2.81 5.96
N ARG A 44 -14.08 -3.84 6.33
CA ARG A 44 -14.47 -5.25 6.23
C ARG A 44 -14.94 -5.65 4.83
N ALA A 45 -14.25 -5.18 3.79
CA ALA A 45 -14.52 -5.61 2.43
C ALA A 45 -14.43 -7.14 2.32
N GLY A 46 -15.39 -7.75 1.64
CA GLY A 46 -15.43 -9.21 1.46
C GLY A 46 -14.37 -9.74 0.49
N SER A 47 -13.69 -8.85 -0.25
CA SER A 47 -12.62 -9.21 -1.20
C SER A 47 -11.76 -7.99 -1.53
N TRP A 48 -10.54 -8.26 -2.03
CA TRP A 48 -9.66 -7.22 -2.55
C TRP A 48 -10.24 -6.51 -3.79
N ALA A 49 -11.09 -7.19 -4.56
CA ALA A 49 -11.81 -6.58 -5.68
C ALA A 49 -12.81 -5.54 -5.17
N ALA A 50 -13.59 -5.84 -4.13
CA ALA A 50 -14.52 -4.89 -3.53
C ALA A 50 -13.79 -3.66 -2.94
N GLU A 51 -12.61 -3.84 -2.34
CA GLU A 51 -11.78 -2.71 -1.92
C GLU A 51 -11.32 -1.85 -3.10
N ALA A 52 -10.89 -2.48 -4.19
CA ALA A 52 -10.48 -1.77 -5.39
C ALA A 52 -11.64 -0.98 -6.03
N GLU A 53 -12.84 -1.54 -6.06
CA GLU A 53 -14.05 -0.84 -6.53
C GLU A 53 -14.38 0.37 -5.65
N HIS A 54 -14.31 0.21 -4.33
CA HIS A 54 -14.53 1.31 -3.38
C HIS A 54 -13.50 2.43 -3.59
N LEU A 55 -12.22 2.09 -3.71
CA LEU A 55 -11.16 3.07 -3.99
C LEU A 55 -11.35 3.73 -5.36
N ALA A 56 -11.73 2.97 -6.39
CA ALA A 56 -12.00 3.52 -7.72
C ALA A 56 -13.11 4.57 -7.69
N ALA A 57 -14.16 4.33 -6.91
CA ALA A 57 -15.27 5.29 -6.74
C ALA A 57 -14.85 6.56 -5.99
N ALA A 58 -13.81 6.49 -5.16
CA ALA A 58 -13.27 7.65 -4.44
C ALA A 58 -12.29 8.48 -5.29
N LEU A 59 -11.80 7.94 -6.43
CA LEU A 59 -10.93 8.71 -7.32
C LEU A 59 -11.72 9.79 -8.06
N PRO A 60 -11.21 11.03 -8.12
CA PRO A 60 -11.85 12.07 -8.92
C PRO A 60 -11.78 11.75 -10.42
N ASP A 61 -12.74 12.27 -11.17
CA ASP A 61 -12.64 12.26 -12.62
C ASP A 61 -11.45 13.10 -13.08
N GLY A 62 -10.74 12.63 -14.10
CA GLY A 62 -9.64 13.40 -14.66
C GLY A 62 -8.36 12.59 -14.93
N PRO A 63 -7.17 13.23 -14.78
CA PRO A 63 -5.90 12.60 -15.09
C PRO A 63 -5.57 11.43 -14.17
N GLN A 64 -4.69 10.55 -14.65
CA GLN A 64 -4.18 9.43 -13.87
C GLN A 64 -3.52 9.91 -12.56
N VAL A 65 -3.71 9.11 -11.50
CA VAL A 65 -3.18 9.39 -10.18
C VAL A 65 -1.92 8.57 -9.89
N VAL A 66 -1.11 9.03 -8.95
CA VAL A 66 -0.06 8.22 -8.31
C VAL A 66 -0.66 7.62 -7.04
N LEU A 67 -0.70 6.30 -6.93
CA LEU A 67 -1.11 5.63 -5.70
C LEU A 67 0.11 5.44 -4.79
N VAL A 68 -0.01 5.88 -3.55
CA VAL A 68 0.94 5.61 -2.47
C VAL A 68 0.22 4.77 -1.44
N ALA A 69 0.63 3.53 -1.30
CA ALA A 69 -0.07 2.57 -0.47
C ALA A 69 0.81 2.04 0.66
N GLY A 70 0.29 1.98 1.88
CA GLY A 70 0.98 1.44 3.04
C GLY A 70 0.45 0.08 3.46
N SER A 71 1.35 -0.85 3.83
CA SER A 71 1.01 -2.15 4.42
C SER A 71 0.01 -2.95 3.56
N ASN A 72 -1.10 -3.40 4.12
CA ASN A 72 -2.16 -4.09 3.38
C ASN A 72 -2.85 -3.20 2.33
N GLY A 73 -2.73 -1.88 2.42
CA GLY A 73 -3.16 -0.96 1.37
C GLY A 73 -2.46 -1.22 0.02
N CYS A 74 -1.25 -1.82 0.04
CA CYS A 74 -0.53 -2.22 -1.18
C CYS A 74 -1.33 -3.21 -2.01
N SER A 75 -2.01 -4.17 -1.38
CA SER A 75 -2.88 -5.14 -2.05
C SER A 75 -4.09 -4.45 -2.72
N ALA A 76 -4.75 -3.54 -1.99
CA ALA A 76 -5.89 -2.79 -2.52
C ALA A 76 -5.50 -1.89 -3.69
N ALA A 77 -4.38 -1.16 -3.58
CA ALA A 77 -3.87 -0.29 -4.63
C ALA A 77 -3.44 -1.07 -5.89
N LEU A 78 -2.82 -2.22 -5.72
CA LEU A 78 -2.47 -3.10 -6.86
C LEU A 78 -3.72 -3.64 -7.54
N ARG A 79 -4.72 -4.08 -6.78
CA ARG A 79 -6.00 -4.51 -7.37
C ARG A 79 -6.68 -3.37 -8.14
N LEU A 80 -6.67 -2.15 -7.62
CA LEU A 80 -7.16 -0.99 -8.34
C LEU A 80 -6.38 -0.74 -9.63
N ALA A 81 -5.05 -0.78 -9.59
CA ALA A 81 -4.21 -0.57 -10.77
C ALA A 81 -4.44 -1.62 -11.86
N LEU A 82 -4.66 -2.89 -11.46
CA LEU A 82 -4.97 -3.98 -12.38
C LEU A 82 -6.40 -3.87 -12.97
N ALA A 83 -7.37 -3.46 -12.15
CA ALA A 83 -8.76 -3.32 -12.58
C ALA A 83 -9.01 -2.07 -13.44
N ALA A 84 -8.26 -0.99 -13.19
CA ALA A 84 -8.42 0.31 -13.85
C ALA A 84 -7.07 0.92 -14.29
N PRO A 85 -6.32 0.26 -15.20
CA PRO A 85 -4.97 0.69 -15.57
C PRO A 85 -4.92 2.10 -16.17
N GLY A 86 -6.02 2.55 -16.79
CA GLY A 86 -6.14 3.91 -17.31
C GLY A 86 -6.29 5.01 -16.23
N ARG A 87 -6.50 4.64 -14.96
CA ARG A 87 -6.68 5.59 -13.85
C ARG A 87 -5.41 5.78 -13.02
N VAL A 88 -4.46 4.86 -13.11
CA VAL A 88 -3.24 4.84 -12.29
C VAL A 88 -2.01 5.07 -13.16
N ARG A 89 -1.26 6.12 -12.85
CA ARG A 89 -0.01 6.46 -13.53
C ARG A 89 1.15 5.62 -13.01
N SER A 90 1.24 5.49 -11.69
CA SER A 90 2.34 4.79 -11.03
C SER A 90 1.97 4.41 -9.58
N LEU A 91 2.75 3.49 -9.00
CA LEU A 91 2.54 2.96 -7.65
C LEU A 91 3.77 3.17 -6.77
N VAL A 92 3.53 3.55 -5.52
CA VAL A 92 4.51 3.40 -4.44
C VAL A 92 3.95 2.42 -3.42
N LEU A 93 4.64 1.30 -3.22
CA LEU A 93 4.30 0.25 -2.27
C LEU A 93 5.17 0.43 -1.02
N ALA A 94 4.65 1.17 -0.04
CA ALA A 94 5.35 1.44 1.21
C ALA A 94 5.05 0.35 2.25
N TRP A 95 6.10 -0.20 2.85
CA TRP A 95 5.98 -1.24 3.88
C TRP A 95 5.05 -2.38 3.45
N PRO A 96 5.28 -3.04 2.29
CA PRO A 96 4.35 -4.02 1.79
C PRO A 96 4.14 -5.15 2.80
N ALA A 97 2.88 -5.46 3.10
CA ALA A 97 2.52 -6.45 4.10
C ALA A 97 2.94 -7.85 3.66
N THR A 98 3.64 -8.58 4.53
CA THR A 98 4.09 -9.95 4.29
C THR A 98 2.91 -10.88 4.06
N ALA A 99 2.91 -11.61 2.94
CA ALA A 99 1.96 -12.65 2.62
C ALA A 99 2.62 -14.05 2.68
N GLY A 100 1.80 -15.10 2.69
CA GLY A 100 2.28 -16.48 2.67
C GLY A 100 3.12 -16.88 3.90
N ASP A 101 2.96 -16.17 5.01
CA ASP A 101 3.53 -16.56 6.30
C ASP A 101 2.45 -17.27 7.12
N GLU A 102 2.54 -18.60 7.18
CA GLU A 102 1.50 -19.46 7.77
C GLU A 102 1.22 -19.11 9.24
N ARG A 103 2.26 -18.71 9.99
CA ARG A 103 2.13 -18.32 11.39
C ARG A 103 1.37 -16.97 11.50
N LEU A 104 1.71 -16.01 10.67
CA LEU A 104 1.03 -14.72 10.62
C LEU A 104 -0.42 -14.88 10.16
N ASP A 105 -0.64 -15.66 9.11
CA ASP A 105 -1.98 -15.91 8.58
C ASP A 105 -2.87 -16.66 9.58
N ALA A 106 -2.30 -17.57 10.39
CA ALA A 106 -3.03 -18.24 11.47
C ALA A 106 -3.47 -17.24 12.56
N LEU A 107 -2.59 -16.30 12.94
CA LEU A 107 -2.93 -15.24 13.90
C LEU A 107 -4.04 -14.33 13.36
N ILE A 108 -3.97 -13.97 12.08
CA ILE A 108 -5.00 -13.14 11.43
C ILE A 108 -6.34 -13.88 11.40
N ARG A 109 -6.36 -15.17 10.99
CA ARG A 109 -7.60 -15.96 10.99
C ARG A 109 -8.22 -16.10 12.39
N ALA A 110 -7.39 -16.18 13.42
CA ALA A 110 -7.88 -16.26 14.80
C ALA A 110 -8.46 -14.93 15.29
N ALA A 111 -7.85 -13.81 14.92
CA ALA A 111 -8.29 -12.47 15.32
C ALA A 111 -9.50 -11.98 14.49
N VAL A 112 -9.50 -12.26 13.18
CA VAL A 112 -10.52 -11.79 12.22
C VAL A 112 -10.89 -12.93 11.27
N PRO A 113 -11.76 -13.87 11.69
CA PRO A 113 -12.15 -15.04 10.87
C PRO A 113 -12.69 -14.65 9.49
N GLU A 114 -13.40 -13.53 9.38
CA GLU A 114 -13.98 -13.02 8.14
C GLU A 114 -12.91 -12.63 7.10
N ALA A 115 -11.69 -12.33 7.55
CA ALA A 115 -10.58 -11.99 6.68
C ALA A 115 -9.94 -13.22 6.00
N ALA A 116 -10.35 -14.44 6.32
CA ALA A 116 -9.71 -15.67 5.79
C ALA A 116 -9.64 -15.68 4.25
N GLY A 117 -10.67 -15.19 3.56
CA GLY A 117 -10.70 -15.08 2.10
C GLY A 117 -9.73 -14.04 1.51
N LEU A 118 -9.21 -13.14 2.34
CA LEU A 118 -8.31 -12.07 1.93
C LEU A 118 -6.82 -12.45 2.10
N LEU A 119 -6.53 -13.61 2.69
CA LEU A 119 -5.15 -14.06 2.93
C LEU A 119 -4.50 -14.72 1.71
N ALA A 120 -5.29 -15.13 0.72
CA ALA A 120 -4.78 -15.74 -0.51
C ALA A 120 -3.99 -14.72 -1.34
N GLY A 121 -2.91 -15.19 -1.97
CA GLY A 121 -2.08 -14.39 -2.86
C GLY A 121 -0.70 -15.02 -3.05
N GLY A 122 0.16 -14.35 -3.81
CA GLY A 122 1.57 -14.70 -3.98
C GLY A 122 2.45 -13.90 -3.01
N VAL A 123 3.35 -13.08 -3.55
CA VAL A 123 4.20 -12.16 -2.79
C VAL A 123 3.38 -11.15 -1.97
N LEU A 124 2.23 -10.73 -2.50
CA LEU A 124 1.24 -9.93 -1.79
C LEU A 124 -0.12 -10.62 -1.76
N ARG A 125 -0.91 -10.33 -0.73
CA ARG A 125 -2.29 -10.81 -0.64
C ARG A 125 -3.13 -10.24 -1.78
N GLY A 126 -4.06 -11.05 -2.28
CA GLY A 126 -5.01 -10.63 -3.30
C GLY A 126 -4.44 -10.43 -4.70
N VAL A 127 -3.15 -10.66 -4.92
CA VAL A 127 -2.48 -10.52 -6.22
C VAL A 127 -1.62 -11.75 -6.47
N THR A 128 -1.67 -12.29 -7.67
CA THR A 128 -0.80 -13.38 -8.09
C THR A 128 0.55 -12.88 -8.56
N ASP A 129 1.58 -13.73 -8.48
CA ASP A 129 2.92 -13.39 -8.97
C ASP A 129 2.93 -13.14 -10.49
N ALA A 130 2.05 -13.83 -11.24
CA ALA A 130 1.89 -13.61 -12.68
C ALA A 130 1.31 -12.22 -12.99
N GLU A 131 0.35 -11.73 -12.19
CA GLU A 131 -0.19 -10.38 -12.32
C GLU A 131 0.88 -9.33 -11.99
N LEU A 132 1.70 -9.55 -10.95
CA LEU A 132 2.82 -8.68 -10.62
C LEU A 132 3.87 -8.61 -11.72
N ALA A 133 4.27 -9.76 -12.27
CA ALA A 133 5.19 -9.85 -13.41
C ALA A 133 4.61 -9.23 -14.70
N GLY A 134 3.29 -9.16 -14.80
CA GLY A 134 2.56 -8.55 -15.90
C GLY A 134 2.39 -7.04 -15.83
N LEU A 135 2.72 -6.38 -14.71
CA LEU A 135 2.55 -4.93 -14.54
C LEU A 135 3.36 -4.13 -15.58
N ARG A 136 2.76 -3.05 -16.08
CA ARG A 136 3.36 -2.19 -17.12
C ARG A 136 3.44 -0.71 -16.72
N LEU A 137 3.13 -0.41 -15.46
CA LEU A 137 3.25 0.95 -14.92
C LEU A 137 4.47 1.02 -13.98
N PRO A 138 5.07 2.20 -13.78
CA PRO A 138 6.17 2.39 -12.86
C PRO A 138 5.78 2.01 -11.43
N VAL A 139 6.64 1.23 -10.77
CA VAL A 139 6.44 0.81 -9.37
C VAL A 139 7.69 1.16 -8.57
N ALA A 140 7.49 1.78 -7.42
CA ALA A 140 8.51 1.92 -6.41
C ALA A 140 8.14 1.10 -5.16
N VAL A 141 9.13 0.51 -4.52
CA VAL A 141 8.96 -0.25 -3.27
C VAL A 141 9.76 0.45 -2.17
N LEU A 142 9.09 0.81 -1.08
CA LEU A 142 9.70 1.40 0.10
C LEU A 142 9.64 0.38 1.25
N PRO A 143 10.76 -0.27 1.60
CA PRO A 143 10.78 -1.29 2.64
C PRO A 143 10.63 -0.69 4.04
N ALA A 144 10.13 -1.48 4.99
CA ALA A 144 10.20 -1.14 6.41
C ALA A 144 11.66 -1.22 6.90
N ALA A 145 12.11 -0.18 7.60
CA ALA A 145 13.43 -0.14 8.21
C ALA A 145 13.34 0.51 9.61
N PRO A 146 13.45 -0.30 10.68
CA PRO A 146 13.72 -1.73 10.70
C PRO A 146 12.53 -2.58 10.21
N GLU A 147 12.82 -3.76 9.68
CA GLU A 147 11.78 -4.73 9.35
C GLU A 147 11.10 -5.28 10.61
N ASN A 148 9.87 -5.76 10.46
CA ASN A 148 9.13 -6.44 11.51
C ASN A 148 8.38 -7.67 10.95
N PRO A 149 7.74 -8.50 11.80
CA PRO A 149 7.10 -9.72 11.32
C PRO A 149 6.01 -9.51 10.26
N VAL A 150 5.37 -8.35 10.23
CA VAL A 150 4.30 -8.00 9.28
C VAL A 150 4.86 -7.40 7.99
N HIS A 151 6.02 -6.74 8.05
CA HIS A 151 6.67 -6.06 6.93
C HIS A 151 8.11 -6.52 6.78
N ARG A 152 8.30 -7.75 6.29
CA ARG A 152 9.62 -8.35 6.14
C ARG A 152 10.32 -7.85 4.89
N ARG A 153 11.63 -7.67 4.99
CA ARG A 153 12.51 -7.28 3.87
C ARG A 153 12.31 -8.23 2.67
N ARG A 154 12.19 -9.54 2.90
CA ARG A 154 11.96 -10.53 1.84
C ARG A 154 10.76 -10.21 0.94
N THR A 155 9.71 -9.56 1.46
CA THR A 155 8.55 -9.15 0.65
C THR A 155 8.90 -8.03 -0.31
N ALA A 156 9.66 -7.04 0.15
CA ALA A 156 10.18 -5.98 -0.71
C ALA A 156 11.13 -6.52 -1.78
N ASP A 157 12.07 -7.41 -1.39
CA ASP A 157 13.02 -8.04 -2.33
C ASP A 157 12.30 -8.86 -3.41
N ALA A 158 11.26 -9.61 -3.03
CA ALA A 158 10.47 -10.38 -3.98
C ALA A 158 9.69 -9.47 -4.96
N LEU A 159 9.13 -8.36 -4.49
CA LEU A 159 8.47 -7.37 -5.35
C LEU A 159 9.46 -6.74 -6.34
N LEU A 160 10.65 -6.34 -5.87
CA LEU A 160 11.70 -5.78 -6.72
C LEU A 160 12.19 -6.77 -7.79
N ALA A 161 12.24 -8.06 -7.45
CA ALA A 161 12.63 -9.10 -8.39
C ALA A 161 11.53 -9.45 -9.41
N LEU A 162 10.27 -9.37 -9.00
CA LEU A 162 9.13 -9.88 -9.77
C LEU A 162 8.50 -8.80 -10.67
N VAL A 163 8.41 -7.57 -10.19
CA VAL A 163 7.77 -6.47 -10.91
C VAL A 163 8.78 -5.84 -11.89
N PRO A 164 8.49 -5.84 -13.20
CA PRO A 164 9.43 -5.32 -14.19
C PRO A 164 9.72 -3.83 -13.98
N GLY A 165 11.01 -3.48 -13.85
CA GLY A 165 11.44 -2.11 -13.70
C GLY A 165 11.12 -1.48 -12.34
N ALA A 166 10.72 -2.27 -11.35
CA ALA A 166 10.52 -1.76 -9.99
C ALA A 166 11.81 -1.19 -9.41
N VAL A 167 11.71 -0.07 -8.70
CA VAL A 167 12.83 0.58 -8.03
C VAL A 167 12.64 0.59 -6.52
N GLU A 168 13.74 0.52 -5.79
CA GLU A 168 13.73 0.65 -4.34
C GLU A 168 13.86 2.11 -3.93
N LEU A 169 12.98 2.56 -3.04
CA LEU A 169 13.12 3.83 -2.33
C LEU A 169 13.80 3.61 -0.98
N PRO A 170 14.44 4.66 -0.41
CA PRO A 170 15.01 4.58 0.93
C PRO A 170 13.97 4.12 1.95
N GLY A 171 14.24 3.00 2.64
CA GLY A 171 13.37 2.47 3.67
C GLY A 171 13.29 3.38 4.89
N CYS A 172 12.15 3.37 5.56
CA CYS A 172 11.95 4.07 6.83
C CYS A 172 11.00 3.26 7.73
N PRO A 173 10.94 3.59 9.04
CA PRO A 173 9.91 3.04 9.92
C PRO A 173 8.52 3.37 9.39
N GLU A 174 7.55 2.50 9.64
CA GLU A 174 6.13 2.73 9.32
C GLU A 174 5.40 3.44 10.46
N PRO A 175 4.31 4.19 10.22
CA PRO A 175 3.39 4.57 11.28
C PRO A 175 2.66 3.31 11.83
N PRO A 176 2.46 3.13 13.14
CA PRO A 176 2.73 4.06 14.24
C PRO A 176 4.07 3.81 14.97
N HIS A 177 5.09 3.29 14.32
CA HIS A 177 6.37 3.01 14.98
C HIS A 177 6.92 4.26 15.69
N PRO A 178 7.43 4.18 16.93
CA PRO A 178 7.88 5.35 17.69
C PRO A 178 9.01 6.15 17.03
N ALA A 179 9.81 5.49 16.20
CA ALA A 179 10.89 6.14 15.44
C ALA A 179 10.40 6.70 14.09
N PHE A 180 9.13 6.54 13.73
CA PHE A 180 8.60 7.13 12.50
C PHE A 180 8.77 8.65 12.51
N ARG A 181 9.23 9.17 11.40
CA ARG A 181 9.26 10.61 11.10
C ARG A 181 8.74 10.78 9.68
N PRO A 182 7.85 11.73 9.41
CA PRO A 182 7.27 11.89 8.07
C PRO A 182 8.25 12.39 7.02
N GLU A 183 9.30 13.11 7.42
CA GLU A 183 10.20 13.79 6.49
C GLU A 183 10.93 12.83 5.52
N PRO A 184 11.48 11.67 5.95
CA PRO A 184 12.11 10.74 5.03
C PRO A 184 11.14 10.18 3.99
N LEU A 185 9.91 9.85 4.41
CA LEU A 185 8.86 9.39 3.51
C LEU A 185 8.47 10.48 2.52
N ILE A 186 8.23 11.72 3.00
CA ILE A 186 7.87 12.86 2.16
C ILE A 186 8.96 13.11 1.12
N ALA A 187 10.23 13.10 1.53
CA ALA A 187 11.36 13.28 0.62
C ALA A 187 11.42 12.19 -0.45
N ALA A 188 11.22 10.92 -0.06
CA ALA A 188 11.18 9.80 -1.00
C ALA A 188 10.05 9.94 -2.01
N LEU A 189 8.85 10.31 -1.55
CA LEU A 189 7.67 10.45 -2.41
C LEU A 189 7.75 11.66 -3.35
N THR A 190 8.28 12.78 -2.89
CA THR A 190 8.43 14.00 -3.71
C THR A 190 9.60 13.90 -4.69
N GLY A 191 10.62 13.11 -4.38
CA GLY A 191 11.75 12.83 -5.25
C GLY A 191 11.47 11.79 -6.34
N TRP A 192 10.42 11.00 -6.20
CA TRP A 192 10.07 9.97 -7.18
C TRP A 192 9.12 10.50 -8.25
N THR A 193 9.54 10.45 -9.49
CA THR A 193 8.78 11.02 -10.63
C THR A 193 7.98 10.00 -11.43
N GLY A 194 8.17 8.67 -11.14
CA GLY A 194 7.44 7.49 -11.63
C GLY A 194 7.03 7.48 -13.08
#